data_a260a97e0b86d7228cd29933de2dd007
#
_entry.id   a260a97e0b86d7228cd29933de2dd007
#
_cell.length_a   1.000
_cell.length_b   1.000
_cell.length_c   1.000
_cell.angle_alpha   90.00
_cell.angle_beta   90.00
_cell.angle_gamma   90.00
#
_symmetry.space_group_name_H-M   'P 1'
#
loop_
_entity.id
_entity.type
_entity.pdbx_description
1 polymer ?
#
loop_
_entity_poly.entity_id
_entity_poly.type
_entity_poly.pdbx_seq_one_letter_code
_entity_poly.pdbx_strand_id
1 'polypeptide(L)'
;VFDMGGNAIRVPVDPAEYKHDDYYMWRYLDRVVTWAGEHDNYVIIDWDYTGNPIDGSGDEMPDIDDNPLDYSAEFWKNTAEYFKNTPNVIFEIYNEPVGMSDSEWKRCADSLISVIRSAGAKQLIIVGSPDYCYDLGWLDELGETNSNTAFSLHVYPDKVFWQKFMSGYVTSYPIVVTEWGYADDDVEVKNEKLKGTRNVFGIKFSSYLEKHDIGWIASSYDYKSEPAMFKNGYKNKTKWGEFVADLLGEKEEEQ
;
A
#
# COMPACT_ATOMS: atom_id res chain seq x y z
N VAL A 1 -14.82 -3.47 5.92
CA VAL A 1 -13.62 -4.29 5.56
C VAL A 1 -13.61 -5.56 6.40
N PHE A 2 -13.67 -5.44 7.73
CA PHE A 2 -13.56 -6.59 8.62
C PHE A 2 -14.78 -7.51 8.56
N ASP A 3 -15.97 -6.98 8.34
CA ASP A 3 -17.18 -7.77 8.07
C ASP A 3 -17.08 -8.61 6.78
N MET A 4 -16.21 -8.20 5.85
CA MET A 4 -15.87 -8.97 4.66
C MET A 4 -14.81 -10.05 4.91
N GLY A 5 -14.28 -10.17 6.14
CA GLY A 5 -13.24 -11.15 6.48
C GLY A 5 -11.79 -10.65 6.34
N GLY A 6 -11.59 -9.37 6.03
CA GLY A 6 -10.25 -8.78 6.00
C GLY A 6 -9.61 -8.71 7.38
N ASN A 7 -8.30 -8.93 7.47
CA ASN A 7 -7.52 -8.88 8.70
C ASN A 7 -6.55 -7.68 8.77
N ALA A 8 -6.50 -6.89 7.72
CA ALA A 8 -5.73 -5.65 7.65
C ALA A 8 -6.44 -4.60 6.81
N ILE A 9 -6.18 -3.34 7.10
CA ILE A 9 -6.58 -2.20 6.29
C ILE A 9 -5.36 -1.33 6.02
N ARG A 10 -5.17 -0.91 4.79
CA ARG A 10 -4.19 0.12 4.40
C ARG A 10 -4.88 1.47 4.40
N VAL A 11 -4.28 2.42 5.08
CA VAL A 11 -4.78 3.78 5.24
C VAL A 11 -3.79 4.73 4.58
N PRO A 12 -4.10 5.22 3.38
CA PRO A 12 -3.26 6.20 2.71
C PRO A 12 -3.36 7.55 3.44
N VAL A 13 -2.22 8.13 3.75
CA VAL A 13 -2.08 9.47 4.32
C VAL A 13 -1.66 10.41 3.22
N ASP A 14 -2.59 11.19 2.71
CA ASP A 14 -2.31 12.25 1.76
C ASP A 14 -1.39 13.31 2.41
N PRO A 15 -0.20 13.56 1.85
CA PRO A 15 0.75 14.52 2.40
C PRO A 15 0.21 15.94 2.52
N ALA A 16 -0.63 16.39 1.58
CA ALA A 16 -1.22 17.72 1.62
C ALA A 16 -2.28 17.83 2.72
N GLU A 17 -3.12 16.81 2.90
CA GLU A 17 -4.09 16.77 4.00
C GLU A 17 -3.39 16.73 5.37
N TYR A 18 -2.31 15.94 5.50
CA TYR A 18 -1.51 15.92 6.73
C TYR A 18 -0.90 17.28 7.04
N LYS A 19 -0.39 18.02 6.03
CA LYS A 19 0.20 19.35 6.17
C LYS A 19 -0.79 20.38 6.73
N HIS A 20 -2.06 20.23 6.41
CA HIS A 20 -3.10 21.21 6.78
C HIS A 20 -3.90 20.83 8.04
N ASP A 21 -3.58 19.74 8.72
CA ASP A 21 -4.27 19.30 9.93
C ASP A 21 -3.32 18.90 11.07
N ASP A 22 -3.00 19.83 11.96
CA ASP A 22 -2.16 19.59 13.15
C ASP A 22 -2.65 18.44 14.06
N TYR A 23 -3.90 18.03 13.89
CA TYR A 23 -4.53 16.95 14.66
C TYR A 23 -4.73 15.67 13.87
N TYR A 24 -4.12 15.55 12.69
CA TYR A 24 -4.34 14.44 11.76
C TYR A 24 -4.14 13.08 12.43
N MET A 25 -3.05 12.88 13.20
CA MET A 25 -2.76 11.65 13.93
C MET A 25 -3.91 11.25 14.83
N TRP A 26 -4.35 12.16 15.69
CA TRP A 26 -5.43 11.89 16.66
C TRP A 26 -6.81 11.78 16.00
N ARG A 27 -7.07 12.61 15.01
CA ARG A 27 -8.40 12.71 14.39
C ARG A 27 -8.72 11.53 13.49
N TYR A 28 -7.73 11.02 12.76
CA TYR A 28 -7.91 9.99 11.75
C TYR A 28 -7.17 8.70 12.10
N LEU A 29 -5.86 8.73 12.24
CA LEU A 29 -5.06 7.51 12.38
C LEU A 29 -5.29 6.80 13.71
N ASP A 30 -5.26 7.51 14.82
CA ASP A 30 -5.48 6.92 16.15
C ASP A 30 -6.83 6.22 16.25
N ARG A 31 -7.86 6.80 15.67
CA ARG A 31 -9.20 6.23 15.68
C ARG A 31 -9.30 4.92 14.89
N VAL A 32 -8.75 4.88 13.69
CA VAL A 32 -8.79 3.65 12.87
C VAL A 32 -7.91 2.58 13.46
N VAL A 33 -6.74 2.94 14.00
CA VAL A 33 -5.81 2.02 14.66
C VAL A 33 -6.45 1.41 15.91
N THR A 34 -7.08 2.23 16.76
CA THR A 34 -7.79 1.76 17.95
C THR A 34 -8.92 0.81 17.58
N TRP A 35 -9.77 1.22 16.63
CA TRP A 35 -10.89 0.39 16.19
C TRP A 35 -10.45 -0.94 15.56
N ALA A 36 -9.40 -0.93 14.75
CA ALA A 36 -8.84 -2.15 14.18
C ALA A 36 -8.27 -3.07 15.28
N GLY A 37 -7.58 -2.50 16.28
CA GLY A 37 -7.03 -3.26 17.40
C GLY A 37 -8.11 -3.90 18.30
N GLU A 38 -9.26 -3.25 18.47
CA GLU A 38 -10.43 -3.82 19.17
C GLU A 38 -11.02 -5.06 18.45
N HIS A 39 -10.67 -5.25 17.18
CA HIS A 39 -11.12 -6.37 16.34
C HIS A 39 -9.98 -7.34 15.95
N ASP A 40 -8.84 -7.26 16.63
CA ASP A 40 -7.64 -8.07 16.37
C ASP A 40 -7.08 -7.93 14.93
N ASN A 41 -7.21 -6.74 14.34
CA ASN A 41 -6.79 -6.45 12.98
C ASN A 41 -5.64 -5.44 12.90
N TYR A 42 -4.89 -5.50 11.80
CA TYR A 42 -3.76 -4.62 11.52
C TYR A 42 -4.16 -3.38 10.74
N VAL A 43 -3.38 -2.31 10.93
CA VAL A 43 -3.44 -1.10 10.12
C VAL A 43 -2.09 -0.84 9.50
N ILE A 44 -2.03 -0.80 8.18
CA ILE A 44 -0.89 -0.32 7.42
C ILE A 44 -1.09 1.19 7.25
N ILE A 45 -0.27 1.98 7.91
CA ILE A 45 -0.21 3.42 7.68
C ILE A 45 0.73 3.63 6.50
N ASP A 46 0.21 4.14 5.42
CA ASP A 46 0.94 4.42 4.21
C ASP A 46 1.16 5.93 4.04
N TRP A 47 2.40 6.32 3.74
CA TRP A 47 2.71 7.67 3.29
C TRP A 47 2.46 7.76 1.79
N ASP A 48 1.25 8.22 1.44
CA ASP A 48 0.67 8.17 0.10
C ASP A 48 1.27 9.25 -0.83
N TYR A 49 2.60 9.20 -0.97
CA TYR A 49 3.34 10.08 -1.86
C TYR A 49 3.70 9.33 -3.15
N THR A 50 3.35 9.91 -4.30
CA THR A 50 3.78 9.45 -5.62
C THR A 50 4.74 10.49 -6.20
N GLY A 51 6.00 10.14 -6.43
CA GLY A 51 6.99 11.07 -6.95
C GLY A 51 8.42 10.71 -6.55
N ASN A 52 9.35 11.57 -6.96
CA ASN A 52 10.75 11.47 -6.58
C ASN A 52 10.97 12.14 -5.21
N PRO A 53 11.37 11.41 -4.16
CA PRO A 53 11.57 12.00 -2.84
C PRO A 53 12.75 12.98 -2.78
N ILE A 54 13.65 13.02 -3.78
CA ILE A 54 14.83 13.87 -3.77
C ILE A 54 14.52 15.27 -4.30
N ASP A 55 13.78 15.35 -5.40
CA ASP A 55 13.56 16.61 -6.11
C ASP A 55 12.09 16.95 -6.39
N GLY A 56 11.15 16.05 -5.99
CA GLY A 56 9.72 16.22 -6.22
C GLY A 56 9.27 16.00 -7.66
N SER A 57 10.15 15.57 -8.56
CA SER A 57 9.76 15.33 -9.96
C SER A 57 8.85 14.12 -10.08
N GLY A 58 7.95 14.14 -11.07
CA GLY A 58 6.95 13.09 -11.28
C GLY A 58 5.85 13.09 -10.23
N ASP A 59 5.79 14.09 -9.41
CA ASP A 59 4.83 14.26 -8.33
C ASP A 59 3.47 14.70 -8.89
N GLU A 60 2.44 14.02 -8.46
CA GLU A 60 1.05 14.41 -8.69
C GLU A 60 0.46 15.21 -7.49
N MET A 61 1.30 15.53 -6.49
CA MET A 61 0.91 16.21 -5.25
C MET A 61 1.25 17.71 -5.31
N PRO A 62 0.35 18.57 -5.85
CA PRO A 62 0.62 19.96 -6.07
C PRO A 62 0.79 20.65 -4.76
N ASP A 63 0.99 21.06 -3.92
CA ASP A 63 0.92 21.86 -2.68
C ASP A 63 1.98 21.49 -1.63
N ILE A 64 2.98 20.66 -1.99
CA ILE A 64 4.12 20.38 -1.11
C ILE A 64 5.34 21.13 -1.61
N ASP A 65 5.57 22.32 -1.05
CA ASP A 65 6.73 23.18 -1.35
C ASP A 65 8.04 22.74 -0.66
N ASP A 66 7.95 21.77 0.27
CA ASP A 66 9.06 21.29 1.06
C ASP A 66 9.82 20.20 0.31
N ASN A 67 11.06 19.93 0.72
CA ASN A 67 11.80 18.77 0.21
C ASN A 67 11.03 17.50 0.57
N PRO A 68 10.58 16.69 -0.43
CA PRO A 68 9.72 15.55 -0.16
C PRO A 68 10.31 14.52 0.81
N LEU A 69 11.62 14.28 0.75
CA LEU A 69 12.29 13.35 1.66
C LEU A 69 12.32 13.87 3.09
N ASP A 70 12.63 15.15 3.29
CA ASP A 70 12.66 15.75 4.62
C ASP A 70 11.25 15.78 5.23
N TYR A 71 10.24 16.08 4.43
CA TYR A 71 8.85 16.06 4.88
C TYR A 71 8.36 14.65 5.22
N SER A 72 8.71 13.66 4.39
CA SER A 72 8.44 12.24 4.69
C SER A 72 9.13 11.81 5.99
N ALA A 73 10.38 12.26 6.22
CA ALA A 73 11.11 11.96 7.43
C ALA A 73 10.48 12.60 8.69
N GLU A 74 9.96 13.81 8.57
CA GLU A 74 9.22 14.48 9.65
C GLU A 74 7.92 13.71 9.98
N PHE A 75 7.13 13.36 8.96
CA PHE A 75 5.93 12.54 9.15
C PHE A 75 6.25 11.23 9.87
N TRP A 76 7.28 10.50 9.40
CA TRP A 76 7.63 9.21 9.99
C TRP A 76 8.19 9.32 11.39
N LYS A 77 8.93 10.38 11.71
CA LYS A 77 9.37 10.64 13.08
C LYS A 77 8.16 10.78 14.01
N ASN A 78 7.21 11.63 13.65
CA ASN A 78 6.02 11.91 14.45
C ASN A 78 5.12 10.67 14.57
N THR A 79 4.89 9.96 13.47
CA THR A 79 4.06 8.75 13.41
C THR A 79 4.68 7.60 14.21
N ALA A 80 5.98 7.38 14.07
CA ALA A 80 6.70 6.34 14.80
C ALA A 80 6.74 6.64 16.31
N GLU A 81 6.98 7.89 16.71
CA GLU A 81 6.92 8.29 18.12
C GLU A 81 5.54 8.07 18.72
N TYR A 82 4.48 8.35 17.97
CA TYR A 82 3.09 8.20 18.40
C TYR A 82 2.71 6.73 18.56
N PHE A 83 3.01 5.89 17.57
CA PHE A 83 2.56 4.50 17.50
C PHE A 83 3.57 3.44 17.93
N LYS A 84 4.79 3.77 18.38
CA LYS A 84 5.85 2.79 18.71
C LYS A 84 5.45 1.67 19.69
N ASN A 85 4.43 1.89 20.50
CA ASN A 85 3.91 0.90 21.45
C ASN A 85 2.59 0.27 21.00
N THR A 86 2.16 0.48 19.76
CA THR A 86 0.90 0.01 19.20
C THR A 86 1.16 -1.18 18.29
N PRO A 87 0.90 -2.43 18.74
CA PRO A 87 1.41 -3.64 18.09
C PRO A 87 0.72 -3.97 16.76
N ASN A 88 -0.48 -3.44 16.51
CA ASN A 88 -1.26 -3.67 15.29
C ASN A 88 -1.00 -2.64 14.18
N VAL A 89 0.03 -1.80 14.32
CA VAL A 89 0.44 -0.84 13.29
C VAL A 89 1.60 -1.40 12.46
N ILE A 90 1.54 -1.20 11.17
CA ILE A 90 2.58 -1.47 10.17
C ILE A 90 2.85 -0.15 9.45
N PHE A 91 4.10 0.16 9.12
CA PHE A 91 4.50 1.40 8.45
C PHE A 91 4.87 1.11 7.00
N GLU A 92 4.16 1.68 6.03
CA GLU A 92 4.53 1.68 4.62
C GLU A 92 5.14 3.04 4.27
N ILE A 93 6.47 3.05 4.10
CA ILE A 93 7.25 4.29 4.21
C ILE A 93 7.08 5.26 3.05
N TYR A 94 6.62 4.78 1.90
CA TYR A 94 6.42 5.58 0.69
C TYR A 94 5.62 4.79 -0.32
N ASN A 95 4.54 5.37 -0.83
CA ASN A 95 3.59 4.70 -1.72
C ASN A 95 4.23 4.31 -3.06
N GLU A 96 4.59 5.29 -3.88
CA GLU A 96 5.04 5.06 -5.26
C GLU A 96 6.25 5.94 -5.63
N PRO A 97 7.48 5.52 -5.30
CA PRO A 97 8.68 6.23 -5.72
C PRO A 97 8.92 6.11 -7.23
N VAL A 98 9.24 7.23 -7.89
CA VAL A 98 9.50 7.29 -9.33
C VAL A 98 10.67 8.21 -9.67
N GLY A 99 11.22 8.07 -10.88
CA GLY A 99 12.17 9.04 -11.45
C GLY A 99 13.56 9.02 -10.84
N MET A 100 13.97 7.92 -10.23
CA MET A 100 15.29 7.76 -9.60
C MET A 100 15.92 6.42 -9.91
N SER A 101 17.22 6.30 -9.67
CA SER A 101 17.94 5.02 -9.74
C SER A 101 17.69 4.18 -8.48
N ASP A 102 17.91 2.87 -8.59
CA ASP A 102 17.82 1.91 -7.49
C ASP A 102 18.66 2.30 -6.28
N SER A 103 19.89 2.74 -6.51
CA SER A 103 20.79 3.19 -5.45
C SER A 103 20.34 4.50 -4.79
N GLU A 104 19.67 5.38 -5.51
CA GLU A 104 19.07 6.59 -4.94
C GLU A 104 17.86 6.24 -4.08
N TRP A 105 16.96 5.39 -4.60
CA TRP A 105 15.84 4.91 -3.80
C TRP A 105 16.30 4.20 -2.53
N LYS A 106 17.27 3.30 -2.64
CA LYS A 106 17.82 2.62 -1.46
C LYS A 106 18.28 3.59 -0.38
N ARG A 107 19.00 4.66 -0.74
CA ARG A 107 19.44 5.67 0.24
C ARG A 107 18.28 6.40 0.90
N CYS A 108 17.24 6.75 0.13
CA CYS A 108 16.04 7.38 0.67
C CYS A 108 15.30 6.43 1.62
N ALA A 109 15.09 5.19 1.24
CA ALA A 109 14.45 4.17 2.06
C ALA A 109 15.22 3.91 3.36
N ASP A 110 16.55 3.74 3.29
CA ASP A 110 17.42 3.56 4.47
C ASP A 110 17.30 4.76 5.44
N SER A 111 17.21 5.97 4.91
CA SER A 111 17.03 7.19 5.71
C SER A 111 15.69 7.16 6.46
N LEU A 112 14.58 6.87 5.78
CA LEU A 112 13.26 6.82 6.40
C LEU A 112 13.15 5.67 7.42
N ILE A 113 13.69 4.49 7.12
CA ILE A 113 13.78 3.37 8.07
C ILE A 113 14.56 3.79 9.32
N SER A 114 15.69 4.47 9.14
CA SER A 114 16.52 4.95 10.25
C SER A 114 15.76 5.92 11.15
N VAL A 115 14.97 6.82 10.59
CA VAL A 115 14.12 7.74 11.35
C VAL A 115 13.12 6.98 12.22
N ILE A 116 12.39 6.01 11.64
CA ILE A 116 11.40 5.19 12.35
C ILE A 116 12.07 4.40 13.49
N ARG A 117 13.19 3.74 13.21
CA ARG A 117 13.92 2.94 14.21
C ARG A 117 14.53 3.78 15.31
N SER A 118 15.00 5.02 14.99
CA SER A 118 15.52 5.97 15.98
C SER A 118 14.44 6.50 16.92
N ALA A 119 13.19 6.55 16.51
CA ALA A 119 12.03 6.85 17.37
C ALA A 119 11.71 5.71 18.35
N GLY A 120 12.33 4.53 18.21
CA GLY A 120 12.16 3.35 19.04
C GLY A 120 11.08 2.39 18.55
N ALA A 121 10.48 2.63 17.41
CA ALA A 121 9.46 1.77 16.82
C ALA A 121 10.08 0.47 16.26
N LYS A 122 9.43 -0.67 16.55
CA LYS A 122 9.90 -2.02 16.18
C LYS A 122 8.95 -2.75 15.22
N GLN A 123 7.84 -2.13 14.87
CA GLN A 123 6.83 -2.67 13.98
C GLN A 123 7.42 -3.04 12.61
N LEU A 124 6.70 -3.86 11.85
CA LEU A 124 7.02 -4.16 10.48
C LEU A 124 7.05 -2.85 9.67
N ILE A 125 8.08 -2.70 8.87
CA ILE A 125 8.19 -1.65 7.86
C ILE A 125 8.02 -2.27 6.48
N ILE A 126 7.14 -1.69 5.68
CA ILE A 126 6.98 -2.01 4.27
C ILE A 126 7.66 -0.91 3.46
N VAL A 127 8.48 -1.32 2.50
CA VAL A 127 9.21 -0.42 1.60
C VAL A 127 8.66 -0.57 0.20
N GLY A 128 8.10 0.51 -0.34
CA GLY A 128 7.65 0.58 -1.73
C GLY A 128 8.81 0.36 -2.71
N SER A 129 8.51 -0.21 -3.86
CA SER A 129 9.49 -0.42 -4.92
C SER A 129 9.50 0.76 -5.90
N PRO A 130 10.62 1.05 -6.61
CA PRO A 130 10.63 2.04 -7.68
C PRO A 130 9.64 1.74 -8.82
N ASP A 131 9.51 2.68 -9.76
CA ASP A 131 8.64 2.59 -10.92
C ASP A 131 7.16 2.34 -10.55
N TYR A 132 6.59 3.26 -9.76
CA TYR A 132 5.21 3.16 -9.27
C TYR A 132 4.97 1.87 -8.48
N CYS A 133 5.83 1.62 -7.51
CA CYS A 133 5.82 0.43 -6.65
C CYS A 133 5.81 -0.91 -7.42
N TYR A 134 6.56 -1.01 -8.55
CA TYR A 134 6.55 -2.21 -9.39
C TYR A 134 7.92 -2.85 -9.59
N ASP A 135 9.02 -2.10 -9.63
CA ASP A 135 10.34 -2.66 -9.91
C ASP A 135 11.01 -3.27 -8.67
N LEU A 136 11.12 -4.61 -8.63
CA LEU A 136 11.86 -5.32 -7.58
C LEU A 136 13.36 -5.45 -7.84
N GLY A 137 13.86 -4.99 -9.00
CA GLY A 137 15.29 -5.13 -9.37
C GLY A 137 16.24 -4.46 -8.38
N TRP A 138 15.79 -3.39 -7.73
CA TRP A 138 16.56 -2.70 -6.71
C TRP A 138 16.91 -3.56 -5.48
N LEU A 139 16.17 -4.66 -5.25
CA LEU A 139 16.44 -5.59 -4.15
C LEU A 139 17.80 -6.28 -4.30
N ASP A 140 18.30 -6.41 -5.52
CA ASP A 140 19.62 -6.99 -5.78
C ASP A 140 20.76 -6.11 -5.21
N GLU A 141 20.48 -4.82 -4.93
CA GLU A 141 21.42 -3.88 -4.32
C GLU A 141 21.30 -3.78 -2.80
N LEU A 142 20.32 -4.46 -2.17
CA LEU A 142 20.03 -4.25 -0.75
C LEU A 142 21.14 -4.67 0.20
N GLY A 143 21.90 -5.70 -0.13
CA GLY A 143 22.86 -6.29 0.81
C GLY A 143 22.15 -6.91 2.02
N GLU A 144 22.67 -6.67 3.24
CA GLU A 144 21.99 -7.09 4.47
C GLU A 144 20.75 -6.21 4.72
N THR A 145 19.57 -6.83 4.78
CA THR A 145 18.32 -6.14 5.05
C THR A 145 18.19 -5.79 6.53
N ASN A 146 17.62 -4.63 6.82
CA ASN A 146 17.19 -4.29 8.17
C ASN A 146 16.19 -5.32 8.69
N SER A 147 16.32 -5.69 9.96
CA SER A 147 15.39 -6.63 10.59
C SER A 147 13.96 -6.07 10.57
N ASN A 148 12.98 -6.94 10.35
CA ASN A 148 11.56 -6.64 10.34
C ASN A 148 11.14 -5.63 9.24
N THR A 149 11.57 -5.92 8.01
CA THR A 149 11.24 -5.15 6.79
C THR A 149 10.67 -6.08 5.73
N ALA A 150 9.64 -5.65 5.01
CA ALA A 150 9.08 -6.30 3.83
C ALA A 150 9.07 -5.31 2.65
N PHE A 151 8.85 -5.80 1.43
CA PHE A 151 8.92 -5.01 0.20
C PHE A 151 7.60 -5.08 -0.55
N SER A 152 7.08 -3.93 -0.93
CA SER A 152 5.77 -3.88 -1.57
C SER A 152 5.82 -3.79 -3.09
N LEU A 153 4.72 -4.27 -3.66
CA LEU A 153 4.39 -4.19 -5.07
C LEU A 153 2.97 -3.69 -5.27
N HIS A 154 2.79 -2.89 -6.32
CA HIS A 154 1.49 -2.56 -6.90
C HIS A 154 1.33 -3.28 -8.24
N VAL A 155 0.28 -4.10 -8.38
CA VAL A 155 0.09 -4.91 -9.58
C VAL A 155 -1.31 -4.73 -10.14
N TYR A 156 -1.38 -4.13 -11.32
CA TYR A 156 -2.60 -3.90 -12.08
C TYR A 156 -2.57 -4.64 -13.43
N PRO A 157 -3.69 -4.76 -14.15
CA PRO A 157 -3.78 -5.58 -15.37
C PRO A 157 -2.83 -5.21 -16.51
N ASP A 158 -2.35 -3.96 -16.57
CA ASP A 158 -1.35 -3.51 -17.56
C ASP A 158 0.02 -4.18 -17.36
N LYS A 159 0.31 -4.67 -16.17
CA LYS A 159 1.56 -5.34 -15.83
C LYS A 159 1.53 -6.82 -16.28
N VAL A 160 1.41 -7.05 -17.60
CA VAL A 160 1.18 -8.38 -18.19
C VAL A 160 2.26 -9.44 -17.89
N PHE A 161 3.47 -9.04 -17.52
CA PHE A 161 4.58 -9.94 -17.19
C PHE A 161 4.82 -10.09 -15.69
N TRP A 162 3.88 -9.66 -14.85
CA TRP A 162 4.01 -9.65 -13.39
C TRP A 162 4.47 -10.99 -12.81
N GLN A 163 3.95 -12.13 -13.30
CA GLN A 163 4.30 -13.45 -12.80
C GLN A 163 5.78 -13.77 -13.00
N LYS A 164 6.30 -13.51 -14.21
CA LYS A 164 7.71 -13.73 -14.51
C LYS A 164 8.60 -12.83 -13.64
N PHE A 165 8.18 -11.60 -13.45
CA PHE A 165 8.90 -10.61 -12.69
C PHE A 165 8.95 -10.98 -11.20
N MET A 166 7.82 -11.24 -10.59
CA MET A 166 7.73 -11.60 -9.16
C MET A 166 8.47 -12.91 -8.85
N SER A 167 8.43 -13.89 -9.74
CA SER A 167 8.99 -15.23 -9.48
C SER A 167 10.48 -15.24 -9.17
N GLY A 168 11.23 -14.22 -9.55
CA GLY A 168 12.65 -14.07 -9.22
C GLY A 168 12.91 -13.66 -7.76
N TYR A 169 11.93 -13.06 -7.09
CA TYR A 169 12.12 -12.39 -5.80
C TYR A 169 11.32 -13.01 -4.65
N VAL A 170 10.12 -13.54 -4.90
CA VAL A 170 9.21 -14.02 -3.84
C VAL A 170 9.74 -15.16 -2.97
N THR A 171 10.76 -15.87 -3.40
CA THR A 171 11.40 -16.92 -2.60
C THR A 171 12.57 -16.42 -1.77
N SER A 172 13.08 -15.24 -2.07
CA SER A 172 14.31 -14.68 -1.47
C SER A 172 14.04 -13.49 -0.56
N TYR A 173 12.92 -12.79 -0.79
CA TYR A 173 12.56 -11.59 -0.06
C TYR A 173 11.14 -11.67 0.49
N PRO A 174 10.84 -11.06 1.65
CA PRO A 174 9.49 -10.94 2.18
C PRO A 174 8.72 -9.91 1.34
N ILE A 175 7.92 -10.39 0.39
CA ILE A 175 7.11 -9.56 -0.51
C ILE A 175 5.69 -9.46 0.02
N VAL A 176 5.10 -8.28 -0.10
CA VAL A 176 3.68 -8.01 0.12
C VAL A 176 3.13 -7.20 -1.05
N VAL A 177 1.91 -7.46 -1.47
CA VAL A 177 1.24 -6.67 -2.50
C VAL A 177 0.31 -5.69 -1.80
N THR A 178 0.70 -4.41 -1.73
CA THR A 178 -0.05 -3.39 -1.00
C THR A 178 -1.12 -2.69 -1.84
N GLU A 179 -1.07 -2.88 -3.17
CA GLU A 179 -2.17 -2.54 -4.07
C GLU A 179 -2.31 -3.54 -5.21
N TRP A 180 -3.53 -3.99 -5.44
CA TRP A 180 -3.91 -4.68 -6.65
C TRP A 180 -5.41 -4.61 -6.86
N GLY A 181 -5.84 -4.73 -8.10
CA GLY A 181 -7.25 -4.70 -8.45
C GLY A 181 -7.46 -4.63 -9.95
N TYR A 182 -8.71 -4.61 -10.36
CA TYR A 182 -9.09 -4.39 -11.75
C TYR A 182 -10.45 -3.70 -11.86
N ALA A 183 -10.64 -2.97 -12.95
CA ALA A 183 -11.94 -2.48 -13.38
C ALA A 183 -12.44 -3.34 -14.54
N ASP A 184 -13.59 -3.99 -14.37
CA ASP A 184 -14.20 -4.82 -15.41
C ASP A 184 -14.59 -4.00 -16.64
N ASP A 185 -14.72 -4.63 -17.79
CA ASP A 185 -14.96 -3.97 -19.08
C ASP A 185 -16.25 -3.13 -19.11
N ASP A 186 -17.22 -3.42 -18.23
CA ASP A 186 -18.48 -2.68 -18.09
C ASP A 186 -18.40 -1.49 -17.12
N VAL A 187 -17.23 -1.23 -16.54
CA VAL A 187 -16.96 -0.07 -15.67
C VAL A 187 -16.15 0.96 -16.44
N GLU A 188 -16.64 2.19 -16.50
CA GLU A 188 -15.88 3.31 -17.04
C GLU A 188 -14.82 3.73 -16.01
N VAL A 189 -13.57 3.86 -16.44
CA VAL A 189 -12.45 4.31 -15.62
C VAL A 189 -11.66 5.38 -16.36
N LYS A 190 -11.03 6.26 -15.61
CA LYS A 190 -10.13 7.29 -16.15
C LYS A 190 -8.78 6.67 -16.56
N ASN A 191 -8.32 5.70 -15.79
CA ASN A 191 -7.07 5.01 -16.05
C ASN A 191 -7.31 3.65 -16.72
N GLU A 192 -7.15 3.58 -18.04
CA GLU A 192 -7.33 2.34 -18.83
C GLU A 192 -6.36 1.21 -18.44
N LYS A 193 -5.26 1.49 -17.74
CA LYS A 193 -4.35 0.48 -17.20
C LYS A 193 -5.01 -0.45 -16.17
N LEU A 194 -6.09 0.02 -15.56
CA LEU A 194 -6.87 -0.75 -14.59
C LEU A 194 -7.84 -1.75 -15.23
N LYS A 195 -8.06 -1.68 -16.56
CA LYS A 195 -8.98 -2.57 -17.25
C LYS A 195 -8.54 -4.02 -17.18
N GLY A 196 -9.41 -4.86 -16.67
CA GLY A 196 -9.19 -6.29 -16.53
C GLY A 196 -10.45 -7.03 -16.13
N THR A 197 -10.37 -8.33 -16.03
CA THR A 197 -11.51 -9.15 -15.62
C THR A 197 -11.10 -10.19 -14.58
N ARG A 198 -12.10 -10.70 -13.84
CA ARG A 198 -11.92 -11.81 -12.90
C ARG A 198 -11.13 -12.98 -13.52
N ASN A 199 -11.47 -13.38 -14.74
CA ASN A 199 -10.89 -14.57 -15.37
C ASN A 199 -9.49 -14.33 -15.96
N VAL A 200 -9.23 -13.15 -16.49
CA VAL A 200 -7.96 -12.86 -17.18
C VAL A 200 -6.88 -12.46 -16.19
N PHE A 201 -7.22 -11.65 -15.19
CA PHE A 201 -6.29 -11.13 -14.21
C PHE A 201 -6.59 -11.64 -12.78
N GLY A 202 -7.80 -11.41 -12.26
CA GLY A 202 -8.15 -11.62 -10.86
C GLY A 202 -7.80 -13.02 -10.33
N ILE A 203 -8.36 -14.08 -10.94
CA ILE A 203 -8.13 -15.47 -10.50
C ILE A 203 -6.66 -15.88 -10.62
N LYS A 204 -6.00 -15.48 -11.70
CA LYS A 204 -4.58 -15.85 -11.91
C LYS A 204 -3.69 -15.20 -10.87
N PHE A 205 -3.94 -13.93 -10.58
CA PHE A 205 -3.14 -13.18 -9.64
C PHE A 205 -3.39 -13.64 -8.19
N SER A 206 -4.64 -13.75 -7.76
CA SER A 206 -4.98 -14.23 -6.42
C SER A 206 -4.46 -15.65 -6.15
N SER A 207 -4.59 -16.57 -7.12
CA SER A 207 -4.05 -17.93 -6.99
C SER A 207 -2.52 -17.95 -6.90
N TYR A 208 -1.84 -17.00 -7.52
CA TYR A 208 -0.38 -16.86 -7.39
C TYR A 208 -0.01 -16.35 -6.00
N LEU A 209 -0.72 -15.35 -5.48
CA LEU A 209 -0.50 -14.82 -4.14
C LEU A 209 -0.69 -15.92 -3.08
N GLU A 210 -1.79 -16.67 -3.17
CA GLU A 210 -2.09 -17.79 -2.28
C GLU A 210 -1.01 -18.87 -2.35
N LYS A 211 -0.63 -19.29 -3.56
CA LYS A 211 0.39 -20.33 -3.77
C LYS A 211 1.75 -19.99 -3.15
N HIS A 212 2.10 -18.72 -3.10
CA HIS A 212 3.40 -18.25 -2.61
C HIS A 212 3.32 -17.62 -1.22
N ASP A 213 2.17 -17.72 -0.54
CA ASP A 213 1.91 -17.17 0.80
C ASP A 213 2.23 -15.67 0.89
N ILE A 214 1.81 -14.91 -0.13
CA ILE A 214 2.03 -13.48 -0.25
C ILE A 214 0.83 -12.73 0.33
N GLY A 215 1.06 -11.93 1.38
CA GLY A 215 0.05 -11.01 1.91
C GLY A 215 -0.35 -9.95 0.89
N TRP A 216 -1.61 -9.52 0.91
CA TRP A 216 -2.12 -8.57 -0.06
C TRP A 216 -3.19 -7.64 0.48
N ILE A 217 -3.26 -6.45 -0.11
CA ILE A 217 -4.31 -5.45 0.11
C ILE A 217 -4.96 -5.14 -1.24
N ALA A 218 -6.27 -5.30 -1.31
CA ALA A 218 -7.06 -4.98 -2.50
C ALA A 218 -7.35 -3.47 -2.56
N SER A 219 -7.09 -2.86 -3.70
CA SER A 219 -7.37 -1.44 -3.96
C SER A 219 -8.66 -1.33 -4.80
N SER A 220 -9.63 -0.50 -4.44
CA SER A 220 -9.79 0.34 -3.27
C SER A 220 -11.14 0.07 -2.60
N TYR A 221 -11.17 0.00 -1.28
CA TYR A 221 -12.43 -0.06 -0.52
C TYR A 221 -13.14 1.29 -0.57
N ASP A 222 -13.53 1.68 -1.77
CA ASP A 222 -14.13 2.98 -2.07
C ASP A 222 -15.14 2.86 -3.22
N TYR A 223 -15.88 3.95 -3.47
CA TYR A 223 -16.80 4.11 -4.60
C TYR A 223 -16.39 5.22 -5.57
N LYS A 224 -15.29 5.92 -5.29
CA LYS A 224 -14.74 7.03 -6.11
C LYS A 224 -13.34 6.73 -6.62
N SER A 225 -12.49 6.13 -5.78
CA SER A 225 -11.11 5.78 -6.11
C SER A 225 -11.07 4.52 -6.95
N GLU A 226 -10.37 4.57 -8.08
CA GLU A 226 -10.29 3.45 -9.03
C GLU A 226 -9.14 2.49 -8.68
N PRO A 227 -9.32 1.16 -8.84
CA PRO A 227 -10.56 0.46 -9.17
C PRO A 227 -11.48 0.32 -7.96
N ALA A 228 -12.69 0.86 -8.07
CA ALA A 228 -13.63 0.93 -6.95
C ALA A 228 -14.27 -0.43 -6.65
N MET A 229 -14.32 -0.82 -5.38
CA MET A 229 -15.06 -2.01 -4.94
C MET A 229 -16.57 -1.78 -4.83
N PHE A 230 -16.99 -0.53 -4.73
CA PHE A 230 -18.40 -0.17 -4.54
C PHE A 230 -18.92 0.79 -5.60
N LYS A 231 -20.24 0.87 -5.67
CA LYS A 231 -21.04 1.82 -6.45
C LYS A 231 -21.91 2.62 -5.47
N ASN A 232 -22.30 3.83 -5.87
CA ASN A 232 -23.37 4.58 -5.19
C ASN A 232 -23.21 4.71 -3.65
N GLY A 233 -22.05 5.09 -3.18
CA GLY A 233 -21.80 5.36 -1.77
C GLY A 233 -21.81 4.10 -0.89
N TYR A 234 -21.06 3.08 -1.25
CA TYR A 234 -20.88 1.81 -0.53
C TYR A 234 -22.10 0.87 -0.48
N LYS A 235 -23.15 1.12 -1.27
CA LYS A 235 -24.38 0.33 -1.21
C LYS A 235 -24.35 -0.96 -2.02
N ASN A 236 -23.62 -0.93 -3.13
CA ASN A 236 -23.55 -2.07 -4.04
C ASN A 236 -22.10 -2.34 -4.42
N LYS A 237 -21.69 -3.58 -4.39
CA LYS A 237 -20.35 -3.98 -4.86
C LYS A 237 -20.28 -3.89 -6.39
N THR A 238 -19.09 -3.59 -6.90
CA THR A 238 -18.73 -3.85 -8.30
C THR A 238 -18.37 -5.33 -8.46
N LYS A 239 -18.16 -5.82 -9.68
CA LYS A 239 -17.64 -7.19 -9.89
C LYS A 239 -16.27 -7.39 -9.22
N TRP A 240 -15.46 -6.34 -9.15
CA TRP A 240 -14.22 -6.36 -8.38
C TRP A 240 -14.49 -6.51 -6.89
N GLY A 241 -15.39 -5.71 -6.33
CA GLY A 241 -15.78 -5.81 -4.92
C GLY A 241 -16.40 -7.14 -4.53
N GLU A 242 -17.22 -7.73 -5.41
CA GLU A 242 -17.76 -9.09 -5.24
C GLU A 242 -16.64 -10.13 -5.23
N PHE A 243 -15.67 -10.02 -6.14
CA PHE A 243 -14.54 -10.93 -6.18
C PHE A 243 -13.66 -10.84 -4.94
N VAL A 244 -13.39 -9.64 -4.42
CA VAL A 244 -12.65 -9.47 -3.16
C VAL A 244 -13.42 -10.07 -1.98
N ALA A 245 -14.74 -9.87 -1.92
CA ALA A 245 -15.59 -10.46 -0.89
C ALA A 245 -15.53 -12.00 -0.91
N ASP A 246 -15.59 -12.61 -2.10
CA ASP A 246 -15.41 -14.06 -2.29
C ASP A 246 -14.04 -14.53 -1.74
N LEU A 247 -12.95 -13.80 -2.05
CA LEU A 247 -11.59 -14.15 -1.61
C LEU A 247 -11.42 -14.04 -0.09
N LEU A 248 -12.05 -13.06 0.54
CA LEU A 248 -12.01 -12.84 1.97
C LEU A 248 -12.96 -13.77 2.75
N GLY A 249 -13.83 -14.51 2.05
CA GLY A 249 -14.78 -15.44 2.65
C GLY A 249 -15.98 -14.76 3.32
N GLU A 250 -16.39 -13.60 2.80
CA GLU A 250 -17.62 -12.93 3.24
C GLU A 250 -18.80 -13.93 3.16
N LYS A 251 -19.47 -14.16 4.28
CA LYS A 251 -20.68 -14.97 4.28
C LYS A 251 -21.83 -14.13 3.77
N GLU A 252 -22.54 -14.62 2.73
CA GLU A 252 -23.83 -14.04 2.37
C GLU A 252 -24.74 -14.10 3.61
N GLU A 253 -25.26 -12.96 4.05
CA GLU A 253 -26.34 -12.95 5.02
C GLU A 253 -27.53 -13.66 4.37
N GLU A 254 -27.93 -14.81 4.93
CA GLU A 254 -29.19 -15.48 4.55
C GLU A 254 -30.34 -14.49 4.81
N GLN A 255 -30.95 -14.02 3.73
CA GLN A 255 -32.12 -13.11 3.75
C GLN A 255 -33.38 -13.86 4.17
#